data_4cf1ada0802f745bad20e4aa623461b2
#
_entry.id   4cf1ada0802f745bad20e4aa623461b2
#
_cell.length_a   1.000
_cell.length_b   1.000
_cell.length_c   1.000
_cell.angle_alpha   90.00
_cell.angle_beta   90.00
_cell.angle_gamma   90.00
#
_symmetry.space_group_name_H-M   'P 1'
#
loop_
_entity.id
_entity.type
_entity.pdbx_description
1 polymer ?
#
loop_
_entity_poly.entity_id
_entity_poly.type
_entity_poly.pdbx_seq_one_letter_code
_entity_poly.pdbx_strand_id
1 'polypeptide(L)'
;NNDVKVKIMSWAHTNGSAIVVGKHTGAKDFKDLGGTQIAVPYWYSMHNIVLQMGLREAGLKAVIKDQSEPLAADEVNLMVMPPPEMPPALAAKKIDAFIVAEPFNALGELKAGGQVMRFTGDMWKNHPCCVVCMHEEQTIKKPAWTQKAMNAVVRASIYASQNKAEVAELLSKDGKGYLPMPAPVVKRAMTLYGVDDYVETKANRHAAEWKNGRIDFQPWPYPSATRFMVD
;
A
#
# COMPACT_ATOMS: atom_id res chain seq x y z
N ASN A 1 20.49 -12.37 -3.48
CA ASN A 1 20.25 -13.06 -4.76
C ASN A 1 20.07 -14.54 -4.50
N ASN A 2 18.83 -15.00 -4.45
CA ASN A 2 18.52 -16.40 -4.13
C ASN A 2 18.31 -17.26 -5.39
N ASP A 3 18.73 -16.78 -6.56
CA ASP A 3 18.56 -17.42 -7.88
C ASP A 3 17.14 -17.95 -8.13
N VAL A 4 16.15 -17.20 -7.68
CA VAL A 4 14.73 -17.55 -7.89
C VAL A 4 14.33 -17.16 -9.30
N LYS A 5 14.06 -18.18 -10.13
CA LYS A 5 13.70 -18.00 -11.55
C LYS A 5 12.23 -17.59 -11.69
N VAL A 6 11.92 -16.34 -11.43
CA VAL A 6 10.58 -15.79 -11.61
C VAL A 6 10.59 -14.67 -12.65
N LYS A 7 9.46 -14.52 -13.34
CA LYS A 7 9.19 -13.41 -14.24
C LYS A 7 8.00 -12.61 -13.73
N ILE A 8 8.10 -11.29 -13.75
CA ILE A 8 6.97 -10.39 -13.55
C ILE A 8 6.17 -10.39 -14.84
N MET A 9 4.94 -10.87 -14.77
CA MET A 9 4.05 -11.01 -15.93
C MET A 9 3.17 -9.79 -16.14
N SER A 10 2.71 -9.18 -15.07
CA SER A 10 1.92 -7.95 -15.06
C SER A 10 1.97 -7.31 -13.67
N TRP A 11 1.52 -6.09 -13.57
CA TRP A 11 1.13 -5.55 -12.28
C TRP A 11 -0.26 -6.06 -11.90
N ALA A 12 -0.45 -6.34 -10.62
CA ALA A 12 -1.75 -6.71 -10.10
C ALA A 12 -2.59 -5.45 -9.83
N HIS A 13 -1.94 -4.42 -9.29
CA HIS A 13 -2.52 -3.10 -9.12
C HIS A 13 -1.43 -2.03 -8.94
N THR A 14 -1.81 -0.80 -9.20
CA THR A 14 -1.02 0.41 -8.96
C THR A 14 -1.64 1.24 -7.85
N ASN A 15 -0.84 2.07 -7.19
CA ASN A 15 -1.26 2.84 -6.02
C ASN A 15 -1.82 1.91 -4.91
N GLY A 16 -2.85 2.31 -4.20
CA GLY A 16 -3.53 1.46 -3.22
C GLY A 16 -2.73 1.25 -1.95
N SER A 17 -1.91 2.22 -1.57
CA SER A 17 -1.17 2.23 -0.31
C SER A 17 -1.20 3.61 0.33
N ALA A 18 -1.04 3.66 1.63
CA ALA A 18 -1.01 4.90 2.38
C ALA A 18 -0.15 4.78 3.64
N ILE A 19 0.28 5.92 4.14
CA ILE A 19 0.80 6.08 5.50
C ILE A 19 -0.38 6.43 6.38
N VAL A 20 -0.69 5.56 7.33
CA VAL A 20 -1.75 5.75 8.32
C VAL A 20 -1.10 6.03 9.66
N VAL A 21 -1.44 7.15 10.27
CA VAL A 21 -0.98 7.54 11.60
C VAL A 21 -2.10 7.40 12.62
N GLY A 22 -1.76 7.04 13.83
CA GLY A 22 -2.73 7.07 14.93
C GLY A 22 -3.11 8.51 15.27
N LYS A 23 -4.39 8.78 15.44
CA LYS A 23 -4.87 10.13 15.82
C LYS A 23 -4.24 10.64 17.12
N HIS A 24 -3.78 9.73 17.98
CA HIS A 24 -3.11 10.06 19.23
C HIS A 24 -1.75 10.73 19.03
N THR A 25 -1.11 10.56 17.86
CA THR A 25 0.20 11.19 17.57
C THR A 25 0.07 12.67 17.21
N GLY A 26 -1.07 13.08 16.67
CA GLY A 26 -1.26 14.41 16.11
C GLY A 26 -0.47 14.69 14.81
N ALA A 27 0.26 13.70 14.28
CA ALA A 27 1.08 13.86 13.09
C ALA A 27 0.24 14.17 11.84
N LYS A 28 0.65 15.17 11.08
CA LYS A 28 -0.01 15.64 9.85
C LYS A 28 0.91 15.60 8.63
N ASP A 29 2.20 15.55 8.84
CA ASP A 29 3.20 15.50 7.78
C ASP A 29 4.42 14.67 8.23
N PHE A 30 5.31 14.35 7.29
CA PHE A 30 6.51 13.56 7.57
C PHE A 30 7.37 14.14 8.72
N LYS A 31 7.57 15.45 8.76
CA LYS A 31 8.35 16.12 9.82
C LYS A 31 7.81 15.88 11.23
N ASP A 32 6.54 15.51 11.35
CA ASP A 32 5.89 15.26 12.63
C ASP A 32 6.11 13.80 13.12
N LEU A 33 6.79 12.97 12.32
CA LEU A 33 7.03 11.55 12.60
C LEU A 33 8.29 11.31 13.47
N GLY A 34 9.06 12.33 13.79
CA GLY A 34 10.23 12.17 14.67
C GLY A 34 9.84 11.60 16.04
N GLY A 35 10.61 10.64 16.53
CA GLY A 35 10.35 9.93 17.77
C GLY A 35 9.28 8.84 17.70
N THR A 36 8.79 8.47 16.51
CA THR A 36 7.68 7.51 16.34
C THR A 36 8.13 6.11 15.95
N GLN A 37 7.24 5.14 16.20
CA GLN A 37 7.36 3.72 15.86
C GLN A 37 6.48 3.43 14.63
N ILE A 38 7.09 3.05 13.50
CA ILE A 38 6.35 2.84 12.23
C ILE A 38 6.52 1.41 11.74
N ALA A 39 5.41 0.73 11.49
CA ALA A 39 5.42 -0.60 10.91
C ALA A 39 5.46 -0.56 9.37
N VAL A 40 6.29 -1.42 8.80
CA VAL A 40 6.40 -1.71 7.36
C VAL A 40 6.14 -3.18 7.09
N PRO A 41 5.61 -3.58 5.91
CA PRO A 41 5.27 -4.98 5.66
C PRO A 41 6.51 -5.85 5.42
N TYR A 42 7.57 -5.27 4.90
CA TYR A 42 8.84 -5.95 4.62
C TYR A 42 9.94 -4.96 4.31
N TRP A 43 11.19 -5.28 4.67
CA TRP A 43 12.33 -4.37 4.48
C TRP A 43 12.56 -3.94 3.03
N TYR A 44 12.38 -4.86 2.08
CA TYR A 44 12.55 -4.60 0.63
C TYR A 44 11.24 -4.29 -0.08
N SER A 45 10.19 -3.90 0.65
CA SER A 45 8.92 -3.50 0.05
C SER A 45 8.99 -2.09 -0.54
N MET A 46 8.22 -1.87 -1.58
CA MET A 46 7.99 -0.53 -2.13
C MET A 46 7.52 0.45 -1.03
N HIS A 47 6.71 -0.03 -0.09
CA HIS A 47 6.23 0.76 1.04
C HIS A 47 7.38 1.34 1.87
N ASN A 48 8.37 0.50 2.22
CA ASN A 48 9.53 0.95 2.98
C ASN A 48 10.39 1.94 2.19
N ILE A 49 10.56 1.71 0.88
CA ILE A 49 11.31 2.63 0.01
C ILE A 49 10.65 4.01 0.00
N VAL A 50 9.35 4.07 -0.29
CA VAL A 50 8.59 5.34 -0.35
C VAL A 50 8.56 6.04 1.02
N LEU A 51 8.40 5.28 2.11
CA LEU A 51 8.46 5.84 3.47
C LEU A 51 9.82 6.50 3.72
N GLN A 52 10.92 5.78 3.46
CA GLN A 52 12.26 6.30 3.70
C GLN A 52 12.60 7.50 2.82
N MET A 53 12.08 7.56 1.58
CA MET A 53 12.21 8.75 0.73
C MET A 53 11.58 9.97 1.41
N GLY A 54 10.33 9.84 1.89
CA GLY A 54 9.64 10.93 2.57
C GLY A 54 10.28 11.33 3.91
N LEU A 55 10.76 10.36 4.70
CA LEU A 55 11.49 10.64 5.94
C LEU A 55 12.79 11.41 5.66
N ARG A 56 13.57 10.98 4.66
CA ARG A 56 14.82 11.64 4.27
C ARG A 56 14.57 13.07 3.79
N GLU A 57 13.52 13.29 2.99
CA GLU A 57 13.14 14.63 2.52
C GLU A 57 12.74 15.54 3.69
N ALA A 58 12.13 14.98 4.73
CA ALA A 58 11.77 15.68 5.96
C ALA A 58 12.94 15.88 6.95
N GLY A 59 14.14 15.38 6.62
CA GLY A 59 15.32 15.46 7.49
C GLY A 59 15.32 14.44 8.64
N LEU A 60 14.47 13.40 8.55
CA LEU A 60 14.38 12.34 9.56
C LEU A 60 15.23 11.13 9.19
N LYS A 61 15.67 10.39 10.21
CA LYS A 61 16.51 9.22 10.11
C LYS A 61 15.69 7.96 10.45
N ALA A 62 15.59 7.04 9.49
CA ALA A 62 15.06 5.71 9.75
C ALA A 62 16.11 4.89 10.56
N VAL A 63 15.69 4.34 11.68
CA VAL A 63 16.50 3.47 12.54
C VAL A 63 15.80 2.14 12.79
N ILE A 64 16.55 1.13 13.23
CA ILE A 64 16.03 -0.17 13.65
C ILE A 64 16.55 -0.40 15.07
N LYS A 65 15.68 -0.21 16.03
CA LYS A 65 15.96 -0.33 17.46
C LYS A 65 14.92 -1.21 18.14
N ASP A 66 15.21 -1.70 19.34
CA ASP A 66 14.17 -2.27 20.19
C ASP A 66 13.13 -1.19 20.51
N GLN A 67 11.85 -1.59 20.61
CA GLN A 67 10.76 -0.64 20.89
C GLN A 67 10.90 0.07 22.24
N SER A 68 11.64 -0.52 23.18
CA SER A 68 11.90 0.06 24.50
C SER A 68 13.05 1.09 24.50
N GLU A 69 13.86 1.14 23.43
CA GLU A 69 14.96 2.06 23.32
C GLU A 69 14.46 3.49 23.02
N PRO A 70 15.05 4.49 23.66
CA PRO A 70 14.68 5.88 23.41
C PRO A 70 15.05 6.30 21.97
N LEU A 71 14.17 7.07 21.35
CA LEU A 71 14.39 7.67 20.03
C LEU A 71 14.78 9.15 20.20
N ALA A 72 15.74 9.58 19.38
CA ALA A 72 16.00 11.01 19.21
C ALA A 72 14.85 11.68 18.45
N ALA A 73 14.74 12.98 18.54
CA ALA A 73 13.65 13.74 17.91
C ALA A 73 13.67 13.66 16.37
N ASP A 74 14.81 13.34 15.78
CA ASP A 74 14.99 13.15 14.33
C ASP A 74 15.01 11.67 13.90
N GLU A 75 14.83 10.73 14.84
CA GLU A 75 14.78 9.30 14.56
C GLU A 75 13.35 8.79 14.40
N VAL A 76 13.17 7.85 13.48
CA VAL A 76 11.93 7.09 13.29
C VAL A 76 12.28 5.61 13.32
N ASN A 77 11.74 4.88 14.28
CA ASN A 77 12.01 3.46 14.40
C ASN A 77 11.12 2.65 13.45
N LEU A 78 11.74 1.90 12.57
CA LEU A 78 11.04 1.03 11.63
C LEU A 78 11.04 -0.41 12.12
N MET A 79 9.90 -1.08 11.97
CA MET A 79 9.75 -2.49 12.30
C MET A 79 8.96 -3.23 11.22
N VAL A 80 9.32 -4.48 10.97
CA VAL A 80 8.54 -5.35 10.09
C VAL A 80 7.37 -5.95 10.86
N MET A 81 6.17 -5.81 10.31
CA MET A 81 4.95 -6.38 10.88
C MET A 81 4.05 -6.93 9.77
N PRO A 82 3.44 -8.11 9.94
CA PRO A 82 2.45 -8.61 9.00
C PRO A 82 1.29 -7.62 8.82
N PRO A 83 0.84 -7.35 7.59
CA PRO A 83 -0.23 -6.38 7.33
C PRO A 83 -1.50 -6.54 8.16
N PRO A 84 -2.02 -7.76 8.43
CA PRO A 84 -3.20 -7.93 9.27
C PRO A 84 -3.02 -7.49 10.73
N GLU A 85 -1.79 -7.45 11.22
CA GLU A 85 -1.46 -7.07 12.60
C GLU A 85 -1.32 -5.55 12.79
N MET A 86 -1.08 -4.79 11.71
CA MET A 86 -0.84 -3.35 11.79
C MET A 86 -2.03 -2.54 12.34
N PRO A 87 -3.27 -2.69 11.84
CA PRO A 87 -4.40 -1.94 12.38
C PRO A 87 -4.68 -2.22 13.87
N PRO A 88 -4.70 -3.48 14.34
CA PRO A 88 -4.86 -3.74 15.78
C PRO A 88 -3.68 -3.23 16.62
N ALA A 89 -2.45 -3.28 16.12
CA ALA A 89 -1.30 -2.71 16.81
C ALA A 89 -1.40 -1.18 16.93
N LEU A 90 -1.88 -0.49 15.89
CA LEU A 90 -2.17 0.94 15.93
C LEU A 90 -3.27 1.28 16.96
N ALA A 91 -4.37 0.51 16.96
CA ALA A 91 -5.46 0.68 17.93
C ALA A 91 -4.98 0.50 19.37
N ALA A 92 -4.08 -0.46 19.60
CA ALA A 92 -3.46 -0.71 20.89
C ALA A 92 -2.32 0.26 21.24
N LYS A 93 -2.01 1.22 20.37
CA LYS A 93 -0.90 2.19 20.49
C LYS A 93 0.47 1.52 20.68
N LYS A 94 0.63 0.31 20.14
CA LYS A 94 1.94 -0.38 20.08
C LYS A 94 2.82 0.15 18.98
N ILE A 95 2.21 0.79 17.97
CA ILE A 95 2.87 1.54 16.91
C ILE A 95 2.15 2.88 16.75
N ASP A 96 2.87 3.86 16.24
CA ASP A 96 2.35 5.21 16.01
C ASP A 96 1.79 5.38 14.60
N ALA A 97 2.35 4.63 13.66
CA ALA A 97 1.96 4.63 12.27
C ALA A 97 2.26 3.29 11.59
N PHE A 98 1.71 3.12 10.41
CA PHE A 98 2.10 2.06 9.50
C PHE A 98 1.98 2.52 8.04
N ILE A 99 2.70 1.85 7.16
CA ILE A 99 2.55 1.99 5.71
C ILE A 99 2.30 0.61 5.11
N VAL A 100 1.20 0.46 4.38
CA VAL A 100 0.78 -0.84 3.84
C VAL A 100 -0.18 -0.68 2.67
N ALA A 101 -0.40 -1.77 1.92
CA ALA A 101 -1.40 -1.83 0.87
C ALA A 101 -2.83 -1.88 1.43
N GLU A 102 -3.80 -1.49 0.62
CA GLU A 102 -5.22 -1.71 0.89
C GLU A 102 -5.55 -3.22 0.98
N PRO A 103 -6.55 -3.61 1.76
CA PRO A 103 -7.56 -2.77 2.45
C PRO A 103 -7.19 -2.39 3.89
N PHE A 104 -5.96 -2.61 4.33
CA PHE A 104 -5.54 -2.38 5.72
C PHE A 104 -5.53 -0.90 6.11
N ASN A 105 -5.30 0.02 5.16
CA ASN A 105 -5.40 1.45 5.41
C ASN A 105 -6.84 1.86 5.72
N ALA A 106 -7.80 1.40 4.90
CA ALA A 106 -9.22 1.62 5.15
C ALA A 106 -9.67 1.01 6.49
N LEU A 107 -9.14 -0.17 6.86
CA LEU A 107 -9.40 -0.77 8.16
C LEU A 107 -8.84 0.08 9.30
N GLY A 108 -7.62 0.62 9.14
CA GLY A 108 -6.99 1.54 10.07
C GLY A 108 -7.82 2.78 10.33
N GLU A 109 -8.35 3.40 9.28
CA GLU A 109 -9.24 4.57 9.40
C GLU A 109 -10.57 4.23 10.10
N LEU A 110 -11.22 3.15 9.68
CA LEU A 110 -12.59 2.84 10.12
C LEU A 110 -12.64 2.19 11.51
N LYS A 111 -11.60 1.46 11.92
CA LYS A 111 -11.64 0.59 13.09
C LYS A 111 -10.49 0.75 14.08
N ALA A 112 -9.41 1.41 13.71
CA ALA A 112 -8.20 1.46 14.53
C ALA A 112 -7.83 2.87 15.03
N GLY A 113 -8.71 3.85 14.88
CA GLY A 113 -8.42 5.22 15.28
C GLY A 113 -7.30 5.88 14.48
N GLY A 114 -7.03 5.35 13.30
CA GLY A 114 -6.06 5.91 12.37
C GLY A 114 -6.64 7.01 11.49
N GLN A 115 -5.74 7.77 10.88
CA GLN A 115 -6.05 8.68 9.77
C GLN A 115 -4.98 8.51 8.69
N VAL A 116 -5.37 8.62 7.44
CA VAL A 116 -4.41 8.67 6.34
C VAL A 116 -3.67 9.99 6.40
N MET A 117 -2.36 9.93 6.60
CA MET A 117 -1.48 11.10 6.57
C MET A 117 -1.07 11.42 5.13
N ARG A 118 -0.73 10.41 4.36
CA ARG A 118 -0.34 10.56 2.96
C ARG A 118 -0.63 9.31 2.14
N PHE A 119 -1.21 9.47 0.96
CA PHE A 119 -1.30 8.38 -0.02
C PHE A 119 0.03 8.22 -0.76
N THR A 120 0.48 6.99 -0.93
CA THR A 120 1.72 6.71 -1.64
C THR A 120 1.65 7.07 -3.12
N GLY A 121 0.47 6.90 -3.74
CA GLY A 121 0.25 7.31 -5.12
C GLY A 121 0.27 8.82 -5.33
N ASP A 122 0.08 9.62 -4.27
CA ASP A 122 0.24 11.07 -4.29
C ASP A 122 1.71 11.49 -4.17
N MET A 123 2.58 10.58 -3.71
CA MET A 123 4.03 10.74 -3.68
C MET A 123 4.67 10.21 -4.97
N TRP A 124 4.18 9.09 -5.46
CA TRP A 124 4.65 8.45 -6.69
C TRP A 124 3.45 7.89 -7.45
N LYS A 125 2.94 8.69 -8.39
CA LYS A 125 1.77 8.37 -9.20
C LYS A 125 1.94 7.06 -9.97
N ASN A 126 0.91 6.21 -9.87
CA ASN A 126 0.86 4.91 -10.54
C ASN A 126 2.03 3.98 -10.19
N HIS A 127 2.62 4.14 -9.00
CA HIS A 127 3.66 3.22 -8.56
C HIS A 127 3.16 1.77 -8.55
N PRO A 128 4.02 0.80 -8.87
CA PRO A 128 3.67 -0.60 -8.70
C PRO A 128 3.51 -0.91 -7.20
N CYS A 129 2.45 -1.61 -6.84
CA CYS A 129 2.31 -2.09 -5.48
C CYS A 129 2.48 -3.60 -5.42
N CYS A 130 1.64 -4.35 -6.15
CA CYS A 130 1.73 -5.79 -6.26
C CYS A 130 1.89 -6.23 -7.71
N VAL A 131 2.54 -7.36 -7.91
CA VAL A 131 2.80 -7.92 -9.23
C VAL A 131 2.32 -9.36 -9.32
N VAL A 132 1.98 -9.79 -10.53
CA VAL A 132 1.74 -11.19 -10.87
C VAL A 132 3.06 -11.78 -11.32
N CYS A 133 3.57 -12.75 -10.56
CA CYS A 133 4.79 -13.48 -10.88
C CYS A 133 4.47 -14.90 -11.32
N MET A 134 5.26 -15.42 -12.26
CA MET A 134 5.26 -16.82 -12.64
C MET A 134 6.68 -17.35 -12.65
N HIS A 135 6.83 -18.62 -12.29
CA HIS A 135 8.11 -19.29 -12.44
C HIS A 135 8.48 -19.38 -13.93
N GLU A 136 9.73 -19.07 -14.28
CA GLU A 136 10.20 -19.00 -15.67
C GLU A 136 9.90 -20.28 -16.46
N GLU A 137 10.10 -21.44 -15.82
CA GLU A 137 9.82 -22.74 -16.41
C GLU A 137 8.34 -22.89 -16.87
N GLN A 138 7.38 -22.33 -16.13
CA GLN A 138 5.97 -22.36 -16.53
C GLN A 138 5.73 -21.57 -17.82
N THR A 139 6.40 -20.43 -17.96
CA THR A 139 6.27 -19.59 -19.16
C THR A 139 6.86 -20.28 -20.38
N ILE A 140 7.92 -21.09 -20.21
CA ILE A 140 8.61 -21.81 -21.30
C ILE A 140 7.87 -23.11 -21.64
N LYS A 141 7.57 -23.95 -20.62
CA LYS A 141 6.98 -25.29 -20.85
C LYS A 141 5.47 -25.27 -21.12
N LYS A 142 4.77 -24.23 -20.66
CA LYS A 142 3.30 -24.12 -20.78
C LYS A 142 2.84 -22.76 -21.34
N PRO A 143 3.34 -22.32 -22.51
CA PRO A 143 3.05 -20.98 -23.01
C PRO A 143 1.55 -20.73 -23.25
N ALA A 144 0.81 -21.71 -23.77
CA ALA A 144 -0.62 -21.59 -24.01
C ALA A 144 -1.42 -21.42 -22.69
N TRP A 145 -1.03 -22.11 -21.64
CA TRP A 145 -1.64 -21.96 -20.31
C TRP A 145 -1.29 -20.58 -19.73
N THR A 146 -0.02 -20.19 -19.81
CA THR A 146 0.46 -18.87 -19.37
C THR A 146 -0.34 -17.75 -20.03
N GLN A 147 -0.54 -17.84 -21.36
CA GLN A 147 -1.33 -16.84 -22.08
C GLN A 147 -2.79 -16.79 -21.60
N LYS A 148 -3.42 -17.94 -21.38
CA LYS A 148 -4.81 -17.99 -20.88
C LYS A 148 -4.91 -17.40 -19.46
N ALA A 149 -3.96 -17.71 -18.58
CA ALA A 149 -3.92 -17.16 -17.24
C ALA A 149 -3.76 -15.64 -17.27
N MET A 150 -2.84 -15.13 -18.09
CA MET A 150 -2.63 -13.68 -18.23
C MET A 150 -3.84 -12.98 -18.84
N ASN A 151 -4.50 -13.58 -19.84
CA ASN A 151 -5.74 -13.04 -20.38
C ASN A 151 -6.82 -12.91 -19.30
N ALA A 152 -6.94 -13.91 -18.41
CA ALA A 152 -7.89 -13.84 -17.30
C ALA A 152 -7.54 -12.70 -16.32
N VAL A 153 -6.26 -12.54 -15.96
CA VAL A 153 -5.78 -11.45 -15.08
C VAL A 153 -6.10 -10.08 -15.70
N VAL A 154 -5.73 -9.89 -16.97
CA VAL A 154 -5.97 -8.60 -17.66
C VAL A 154 -7.46 -8.28 -17.75
N ARG A 155 -8.30 -9.27 -18.11
CA ARG A 155 -9.75 -9.07 -18.14
C ARG A 155 -10.32 -8.74 -16.77
N ALA A 156 -9.86 -9.42 -15.72
CA ALA A 156 -10.27 -9.11 -14.34
C ALA A 156 -9.84 -7.71 -13.92
N SER A 157 -8.62 -7.28 -14.27
CA SER A 157 -8.12 -5.93 -13.99
C SER A 157 -8.97 -4.85 -14.66
N ILE A 158 -9.30 -5.02 -15.94
CA ILE A 158 -10.17 -4.11 -16.70
C ILE A 158 -11.56 -4.05 -16.04
N TYR A 159 -12.14 -5.20 -15.73
CA TYR A 159 -13.44 -5.27 -15.08
C TYR A 159 -13.43 -4.58 -13.72
N ALA A 160 -12.41 -4.84 -12.89
CA ALA A 160 -12.27 -4.24 -11.58
C ALA A 160 -12.11 -2.72 -11.64
N SER A 161 -11.37 -2.20 -12.63
CA SER A 161 -11.22 -0.75 -12.82
C SER A 161 -12.55 -0.08 -13.16
N GLN A 162 -13.41 -0.75 -13.93
CA GLN A 162 -14.70 -0.22 -14.38
C GLN A 162 -15.83 -0.43 -13.37
N ASN A 163 -15.72 -1.44 -12.49
CA ASN A 163 -16.81 -1.89 -11.63
C ASN A 163 -16.37 -1.99 -10.15
N LYS A 164 -15.61 -1.00 -9.66
CA LYS A 164 -14.97 -1.04 -8.33
C LYS A 164 -15.94 -1.34 -7.19
N ALA A 165 -17.12 -0.77 -7.19
CA ALA A 165 -18.09 -0.95 -6.12
C ALA A 165 -18.64 -2.38 -6.06
N GLU A 166 -18.96 -2.96 -7.22
CA GLU A 166 -19.41 -4.35 -7.34
C GLU A 166 -18.28 -5.33 -6.96
N VAL A 167 -17.07 -5.07 -7.48
CA VAL A 167 -15.89 -5.90 -7.18
C VAL A 167 -15.54 -5.82 -5.69
N ALA A 168 -15.66 -4.67 -5.06
CA ALA A 168 -15.45 -4.54 -3.62
C ALA A 168 -16.42 -5.40 -2.81
N GLU A 169 -17.69 -5.41 -3.18
CA GLU A 169 -18.70 -6.30 -2.57
C GLU A 169 -18.33 -7.78 -2.79
N LEU A 170 -18.06 -8.14 -4.05
CA LEU A 170 -17.70 -9.50 -4.45
C LEU A 170 -16.50 -10.04 -3.65
N LEU A 171 -15.46 -9.23 -3.50
CA LEU A 171 -14.21 -9.63 -2.82
C LEU A 171 -14.38 -9.72 -1.30
N SER A 172 -15.28 -8.95 -0.71
CA SER A 172 -15.46 -8.87 0.73
C SER A 172 -15.90 -10.20 1.35
N LYS A 173 -15.78 -10.31 2.68
CA LYS A 173 -16.32 -11.47 3.43
C LYS A 173 -17.84 -11.59 3.32
N ASP A 174 -18.51 -10.48 3.02
CA ASP A 174 -19.98 -10.42 2.87
C ASP A 174 -20.43 -10.88 1.47
N GLY A 175 -19.50 -10.96 0.51
CA GLY A 175 -19.69 -11.48 -0.84
C GLY A 175 -19.14 -12.91 -1.02
N LYS A 176 -18.04 -13.05 -1.78
CA LYS A 176 -17.39 -14.35 -2.03
C LYS A 176 -16.29 -14.68 -1.00
N GLY A 177 -15.95 -13.77 -0.11
CA GLY A 177 -15.01 -13.99 0.97
C GLY A 177 -13.54 -14.13 0.55
N TYR A 178 -13.15 -13.61 -0.60
CA TYR A 178 -11.75 -13.62 -1.03
C TYR A 178 -10.86 -12.76 -0.13
N LEU A 179 -11.43 -11.70 0.45
CA LEU A 179 -10.78 -10.86 1.46
C LEU A 179 -11.53 -11.04 2.79
N PRO A 180 -10.84 -11.28 3.90
CA PRO A 180 -11.46 -11.44 5.22
C PRO A 180 -11.87 -10.09 5.84
N MET A 181 -12.35 -9.17 5.02
CA MET A 181 -12.73 -7.81 5.38
C MET A 181 -14.20 -7.55 5.07
N PRO A 182 -14.92 -6.77 5.93
CA PRO A 182 -16.30 -6.39 5.63
C PRO A 182 -16.40 -5.50 4.39
N ALA A 183 -17.52 -5.58 3.69
CA ALA A 183 -17.76 -4.80 2.48
C ALA A 183 -17.52 -3.29 2.63
N PRO A 184 -17.90 -2.62 3.72
CA PRO A 184 -17.60 -1.19 3.88
C PRO A 184 -16.10 -0.87 3.86
N VAL A 185 -15.24 -1.75 4.40
CA VAL A 185 -13.78 -1.56 4.38
C VAL A 185 -13.25 -1.71 2.97
N VAL A 186 -13.66 -2.76 2.25
CA VAL A 186 -13.20 -2.99 0.87
C VAL A 186 -13.72 -1.90 -0.08
N LYS A 187 -14.96 -1.47 0.09
CA LYS A 187 -15.54 -0.34 -0.66
C LYS A 187 -14.75 0.95 -0.42
N ARG A 188 -14.43 1.27 0.83
CA ARG A 188 -13.61 2.46 1.13
C ARG A 188 -12.24 2.39 0.44
N ALA A 189 -11.59 1.22 0.48
CA ALA A 189 -10.31 1.00 -0.16
C ALA A 189 -10.35 1.18 -1.68
N MET A 190 -11.43 0.76 -2.33
CA MET A 190 -11.51 0.71 -3.79
C MET A 190 -12.22 1.92 -4.42
N THR A 191 -13.26 2.45 -3.77
CA THR A 191 -14.16 3.42 -4.40
C THR A 191 -14.06 4.82 -3.82
N LEU A 192 -13.87 4.94 -2.50
CA LEU A 192 -13.84 6.23 -1.85
C LEU A 192 -12.47 6.85 -1.97
N TYR A 193 -12.43 7.81 -2.82
CA TYR A 193 -11.47 8.86 -2.82
C TYR A 193 -12.23 10.12 -2.41
N GLY A 194 -12.40 10.30 -1.11
CA GLY A 194 -12.99 11.50 -0.53
C GLY A 194 -12.06 12.65 -0.84
N VAL A 195 -12.28 13.30 -1.99
CA VAL A 195 -11.41 14.37 -2.47
C VAL A 195 -11.36 15.47 -1.41
N ASP A 196 -12.50 15.81 -0.82
CA ASP A 196 -12.59 16.90 0.14
C ASP A 196 -11.90 16.56 1.46
N ASP A 197 -12.19 15.41 2.08
CA ASP A 197 -11.60 14.99 3.35
C ASP A 197 -10.07 14.86 3.28
N TYR A 198 -9.54 14.32 2.17
CA TYR A 198 -8.12 14.06 2.02
C TYR A 198 -7.33 15.25 1.45
N VAL A 199 -7.98 16.18 0.77
CA VAL A 199 -7.39 17.46 0.37
C VAL A 199 -7.25 18.37 1.57
N GLU A 200 -8.28 18.48 2.43
CA GLU A 200 -8.26 19.28 3.63
C GLU A 200 -7.13 18.84 4.59
N THR A 201 -6.99 17.52 4.80
CA THR A 201 -5.90 16.97 5.62
C THR A 201 -4.55 16.94 4.93
N LYS A 202 -4.46 17.31 3.64
CA LYS A 202 -3.26 17.22 2.78
C LYS A 202 -2.73 15.80 2.60
N ALA A 203 -3.52 14.78 2.89
CA ALA A 203 -3.19 13.40 2.58
C ALA A 203 -3.15 13.15 1.06
N ASN A 204 -3.88 13.98 0.31
CA ASN A 204 -3.86 14.08 -1.12
C ASN A 204 -3.58 15.52 -1.55
N ARG A 205 -2.40 15.76 -2.10
CA ARG A 205 -1.96 17.10 -2.55
C ARG A 205 -2.15 17.32 -4.03
N HIS A 206 -2.32 16.26 -4.81
CA HIS A 206 -2.44 16.28 -6.26
C HIS A 206 -3.79 15.69 -6.72
N ALA A 207 -4.87 16.03 -6.02
CA ALA A 207 -6.22 15.47 -6.23
C ALA A 207 -6.70 15.54 -7.68
N ALA A 208 -6.38 16.60 -8.41
CA ALA A 208 -6.74 16.77 -9.82
C ALA A 208 -6.15 15.69 -10.74
N GLU A 209 -5.07 15.04 -10.33
CA GLU A 209 -4.39 13.99 -11.09
C GLU A 209 -4.95 12.59 -10.82
N TRP A 210 -5.80 12.45 -9.80
CA TRP A 210 -6.33 11.18 -9.35
C TRP A 210 -7.76 11.00 -9.85
N LYS A 211 -7.91 10.24 -10.92
CA LYS A 211 -9.24 10.00 -11.51
C LYS A 211 -9.86 8.67 -11.09
N ASN A 212 -9.06 7.74 -10.57
CA ASN A 212 -9.45 6.33 -10.45
C ASN A 212 -9.54 5.81 -9.01
N GLY A 213 -9.54 6.72 -8.01
CA GLY A 213 -9.64 6.33 -6.59
C GLY A 213 -8.31 5.89 -5.98
N ARG A 214 -8.37 5.29 -4.79
CA ARG A 214 -7.20 4.93 -3.96
C ARG A 214 -6.33 3.86 -4.59
N ILE A 215 -6.93 2.91 -5.30
CA ILE A 215 -6.28 1.81 -5.99
C ILE A 215 -6.71 1.78 -7.46
N ASP A 216 -5.79 1.44 -8.35
CA ASP A 216 -6.09 1.21 -9.75
C ASP A 216 -5.54 -0.15 -10.21
N PHE A 217 -6.22 -0.76 -11.16
CA PHE A 217 -5.91 -2.11 -11.65
C PHE A 217 -5.28 -2.05 -13.04
N GLN A 218 -4.16 -1.33 -13.16
CA GLN A 218 -3.42 -1.22 -14.41
C GLN A 218 -2.44 -2.40 -14.54
N PRO A 219 -2.63 -3.32 -15.49
CA PRO A 219 -1.80 -4.52 -15.58
C PRO A 219 -0.45 -4.29 -16.30
N TRP A 220 -0.21 -3.10 -16.80
CA TRP A 220 0.96 -2.78 -17.64
C TRP A 220 2.25 -2.72 -16.80
N PRO A 221 3.25 -3.57 -17.06
CA PRO A 221 4.54 -3.44 -16.42
C PRO A 221 5.34 -2.30 -17.06
N TYR A 222 5.78 -1.34 -16.24
CA TYR A 222 6.68 -0.28 -16.69
C TYR A 222 8.11 -0.60 -16.27
N PRO A 223 9.04 -0.92 -17.20
CA PRO A 223 10.44 -1.22 -16.84
C PRO A 223 11.15 -0.11 -16.08
N SER A 224 10.76 1.14 -16.33
CA SER A 224 11.31 2.30 -15.63
C SER A 224 11.04 2.28 -14.11
N ALA A 225 9.87 1.80 -13.69
CA ALA A 225 9.55 1.67 -12.26
C ALA A 225 10.44 0.62 -11.58
N THR A 226 10.72 -0.49 -12.26
CA THR A 226 11.63 -1.53 -11.74
C THR A 226 13.05 -0.98 -11.59
N ARG A 227 13.54 -0.23 -12.56
CA ARG A 227 14.87 0.41 -12.48
C ARG A 227 14.95 1.38 -11.32
N PHE A 228 13.97 2.25 -11.17
CA PHE A 228 13.93 3.22 -10.07
C PHE A 228 13.95 2.56 -8.67
N MET A 229 13.40 1.36 -8.52
CA MET A 229 13.43 0.65 -7.24
C MET A 229 14.76 -0.07 -6.96
N VAL A 230 15.59 -0.27 -7.98
CA VAL A 230 16.87 -1.00 -7.86
C VAL A 230 18.05 -0.04 -7.72
N ASP A 231 17.99 1.11 -8.35
CA ASP A 231 18.97 2.20 -8.27
C ASP A 231 18.85 2.97 -6.95
#